data_650731ccf102bca76eeeb91e6a58727b
#
_entry.id   650731ccf102bca76eeeb91e6a58727b
#
_cell.length_a   1.000
_cell.length_b   1.000
_cell.length_c   1.000
_cell.angle_alpha   90.00
_cell.angle_beta   90.00
_cell.angle_gamma   90.00
#
_symmetry.space_group_name_H-M   'P 1'
#
loop_
_entity.id
_entity.type
_entity.pdbx_description
1 polymer ?
#
loop_
_entity_poly.entity_id
_entity_poly.type
_entity_poly.pdbx_seq_one_letter_code
_entity_poly.pdbx_strand_id
1 'polypeptide(L)'
;MMRRASHTVAVAVALVCTANFAAADDLSFLSEVQLLEQTREAVVAQDAEAALDLLTEMQRRGTGIFASLQSGTCDEVIDLPDGITDWKFRAVARQAYFRVAMSRRLEEGSCACLFEGFTFDAFIKTALGKSTAELTDADRPALERIRNEDRRATEARFRDLEQSCRAK
;
A
#
# COMPACT_ATOMS: atom_id res chain seq x y z
N MET A 1 28.74 76.78 10.22
CA MET A 1 29.23 75.40 10.32
C MET A 1 28.19 74.57 11.03
N MET A 2 27.35 73.86 10.29
CA MET A 2 26.29 73.02 10.81
C MET A 2 26.68 71.54 10.67
N ARG A 3 26.84 70.83 11.83
CA ARG A 3 27.04 69.37 11.86
C ARG A 3 25.69 68.68 11.85
N ARG A 4 25.41 67.91 10.79
CA ARG A 4 24.28 67.00 10.74
C ARG A 4 24.67 65.67 11.38
N ALA A 5 23.96 65.27 12.41
CA ALA A 5 24.05 63.95 13.01
C ALA A 5 23.10 63.02 12.26
N SER A 6 23.65 61.98 11.66
CA SER A 6 22.88 60.89 11.02
C SER A 6 22.60 59.81 12.07
N HIS A 7 21.32 59.62 12.41
CA HIS A 7 20.87 58.49 13.22
C HIS A 7 20.58 57.30 12.33
N THR A 8 21.40 56.28 12.42
CA THR A 8 21.19 54.96 11.78
C THR A 8 20.33 54.14 12.71
N VAL A 9 19.07 53.89 12.32
CA VAL A 9 18.18 52.97 13.02
C VAL A 9 18.46 51.56 12.47
N ALA A 10 19.05 50.72 13.29
CA ALA A 10 19.18 49.29 13.01
C ALA A 10 17.90 48.57 13.42
N VAL A 11 17.15 48.11 12.43
CA VAL A 11 15.99 47.22 12.65
C VAL A 11 16.51 45.80 12.71
N ALA A 12 16.59 45.25 13.92
CA ALA A 12 16.88 43.85 14.13
C ALA A 12 15.56 43.06 13.94
N VAL A 13 15.41 42.40 12.79
CA VAL A 13 14.35 41.42 12.58
C VAL A 13 14.80 40.12 13.23
N ALA A 14 14.31 39.87 14.42
CA ALA A 14 14.45 38.57 15.07
C ALA A 14 13.44 37.59 14.42
N LEU A 15 13.91 36.77 13.48
CA LEU A 15 13.18 35.59 13.04
C LEU A 15 13.20 34.58 14.20
N VAL A 16 12.09 34.56 14.95
CA VAL A 16 11.83 33.46 15.89
C VAL A 16 11.22 32.32 15.08
N CYS A 17 12.05 31.47 14.48
CA CYS A 17 11.63 30.16 14.03
C CYS A 17 11.48 29.28 15.27
N THR A 18 10.34 29.31 15.92
CA THR A 18 9.95 28.28 16.87
C THR A 18 9.51 27.07 16.06
N ALA A 19 10.47 26.23 15.64
CA ALA A 19 10.17 24.86 15.25
C ALA A 19 9.75 24.16 16.54
N ASN A 20 8.45 24.12 16.81
CA ASN A 20 7.89 23.17 17.75
C ASN A 20 7.99 21.79 17.11
N PHE A 21 9.16 21.16 17.22
CA PHE A 21 9.24 19.71 17.13
C PHE A 21 8.56 19.18 18.40
N ALA A 22 7.27 18.91 18.30
CA ALA A 22 6.63 18.04 19.24
C ALA A 22 7.36 16.70 19.15
N ALA A 23 7.95 16.29 20.28
CA ALA A 23 8.48 14.97 20.50
C ALA A 23 7.50 13.92 19.98
N ALA A 24 7.96 12.71 19.69
CA ALA A 24 7.19 11.54 19.26
C ALA A 24 6.02 11.18 20.22
N ASP A 25 5.34 12.18 20.72
CA ASP A 25 4.31 12.14 21.74
C ASP A 25 2.95 11.90 21.09
N ASP A 26 2.58 10.64 21.20
CA ASP A 26 1.20 10.20 21.27
C ASP A 26 0.32 10.48 20.05
N LEU A 27 0.78 10.00 18.90
CA LEU A 27 -0.07 9.92 17.70
C LEU A 27 -1.36 9.13 17.98
N SER A 28 -1.44 8.41 19.13
CA SER A 28 -2.57 7.58 19.51
C SER A 28 -3.87 8.36 19.69
N PHE A 29 -3.81 9.65 20.01
CA PHE A 29 -4.98 10.50 20.19
C PHE A 29 -5.53 11.13 18.89
N LEU A 30 -4.76 11.05 17.78
CA LEU A 30 -5.22 11.63 16.52
C LEU A 30 -6.34 10.77 15.92
N SER A 31 -7.38 11.42 15.42
CA SER A 31 -8.39 10.75 14.59
C SER A 31 -7.80 10.32 13.24
N GLU A 32 -8.46 9.41 12.54
CA GLU A 32 -8.03 8.97 11.21
C GLU A 32 -7.90 10.13 10.23
N VAL A 33 -8.84 11.08 10.25
CA VAL A 33 -8.82 12.27 9.40
C VAL A 33 -7.60 13.15 9.72
N GLN A 34 -7.28 13.33 11.00
CA GLN A 34 -6.10 14.09 11.42
C GLN A 34 -4.79 13.40 11.01
N LEU A 35 -4.70 12.07 11.14
CA LEU A 35 -3.54 11.30 10.67
C LEU A 35 -3.33 11.47 9.17
N LEU A 36 -4.39 11.37 8.36
CA LEU A 36 -4.32 11.57 6.91
C LEU A 36 -3.87 12.99 6.55
N GLU A 37 -4.42 14.01 7.20
CA GLU A 37 -4.07 15.39 6.92
C GLU A 37 -2.62 15.70 7.32
N GLN A 38 -2.19 15.29 8.51
CA GLN A 38 -0.80 15.46 8.95
C GLN A 38 0.18 14.69 8.08
N THR A 39 -0.18 13.47 7.63
CA THR A 39 0.64 12.72 6.67
C THR A 39 0.82 13.50 5.37
N ARG A 40 -0.27 14.09 4.85
CA ARG A 40 -0.22 14.93 3.66
C ARG A 40 0.69 16.15 3.85
N GLU A 41 0.56 16.83 4.99
CA GLU A 41 1.39 17.99 5.33
C GLU A 41 2.87 17.63 5.44
N ALA A 42 3.21 16.51 6.11
CA ALA A 42 4.58 16.03 6.23
C ALA A 42 5.18 15.69 4.85
N VAL A 43 4.40 15.04 3.96
CA VAL A 43 4.86 14.75 2.58
C VAL A 43 5.08 16.04 1.79
N VAL A 44 4.19 17.03 1.88
CA VAL A 44 4.35 18.33 1.20
C VAL A 44 5.57 19.09 1.73
N ALA A 45 5.81 19.02 3.05
CA ALA A 45 6.97 19.60 3.70
C ALA A 45 8.28 18.84 3.42
N GLN A 46 8.20 17.67 2.75
CA GLN A 46 9.34 16.75 2.54
C GLN A 46 9.97 16.27 3.86
N ASP A 47 9.20 16.23 4.93
CA ASP A 47 9.58 15.66 6.21
C ASP A 47 9.36 14.14 6.20
N ALA A 48 10.40 13.43 5.79
CA ALA A 48 10.32 11.98 5.63
C ALA A 48 10.17 11.23 6.97
N GLU A 49 10.74 11.77 8.05
CA GLU A 49 10.67 11.17 9.38
C GLU A 49 9.24 11.26 9.94
N ALA A 50 8.67 12.46 9.96
CA ALA A 50 7.29 12.66 10.39
C ALA A 50 6.29 11.87 9.53
N ALA A 51 6.48 11.84 8.21
CA ALA A 51 5.63 11.06 7.32
C ALA A 51 5.68 9.56 7.63
N LEU A 52 6.87 9.01 7.93
CA LEU A 52 7.05 7.61 8.26
C LEU A 52 6.38 7.24 9.59
N ASP A 53 6.50 8.08 10.61
CA ASP A 53 5.87 7.87 11.92
C ASP A 53 4.35 7.86 11.81
N LEU A 54 3.78 8.81 11.07
CA LEU A 54 2.34 8.87 10.81
C LEU A 54 1.83 7.66 10.02
N LEU A 55 2.56 7.24 8.98
CA LEU A 55 2.22 6.04 8.21
C LEU A 55 2.32 4.77 9.06
N THR A 56 3.31 4.68 9.95
CA THR A 56 3.48 3.56 10.88
C THR A 56 2.29 3.49 11.85
N GLU A 57 1.82 4.62 12.37
CA GLU A 57 0.65 4.67 13.23
C GLU A 57 -0.63 4.31 12.47
N MET A 58 -0.80 4.80 11.23
CA MET A 58 -1.92 4.40 10.36
C MET A 58 -1.90 2.89 10.08
N GLN A 59 -0.73 2.31 9.82
CA GLN A 59 -0.56 0.86 9.65
C GLN A 59 -0.95 0.10 10.93
N ARG A 60 -0.47 0.54 12.10
CA ARG A 60 -0.79 -0.07 13.40
C ARG A 60 -2.30 -0.08 13.67
N ARG A 61 -3.02 0.97 13.27
CA ARG A 61 -4.48 1.06 13.43
C ARG A 61 -5.25 0.40 12.28
N GLY A 62 -4.60 0.09 11.16
CA GLY A 62 -5.26 -0.38 9.95
C GLY A 62 -6.22 0.62 9.35
N THR A 63 -5.84 1.88 9.33
CA THR A 63 -6.65 2.97 8.80
C THR A 63 -6.10 3.51 7.49
N GLY A 64 -6.89 4.27 6.75
CA GLY A 64 -6.49 4.86 5.48
C GLY A 64 -6.10 3.79 4.44
N ILE A 65 -4.91 3.92 3.87
CA ILE A 65 -4.40 2.97 2.85
C ILE A 65 -4.15 1.55 3.42
N PHE A 66 -4.05 1.42 4.75
CA PHE A 66 -3.84 0.16 5.44
C PHE A 66 -5.15 -0.51 5.92
N ALA A 67 -6.30 0.13 5.74
CA ALA A 67 -7.59 -0.41 6.19
C ALA A 67 -7.91 -1.78 5.60
N SER A 68 -7.47 -2.04 4.36
CA SER A 68 -7.62 -3.33 3.69
C SER A 68 -6.65 -4.41 4.18
N LEU A 69 -5.57 -4.05 4.90
CA LEU A 69 -4.56 -4.99 5.37
C LEU A 69 -4.94 -5.64 6.71
N GLN A 70 -5.87 -5.06 7.45
CA GLN A 70 -6.29 -5.59 8.77
C GLN A 70 -7.54 -6.48 8.74
N SER A 71 -8.21 -6.64 7.61
CA SER A 71 -9.29 -7.63 7.52
C SER A 71 -8.69 -9.04 7.55
N GLY A 72 -8.49 -9.55 8.74
CA GLY A 72 -7.81 -10.78 9.16
C GLY A 72 -7.67 -11.88 8.10
N THR A 73 -6.52 -12.56 8.09
CA THR A 73 -6.19 -13.73 7.24
C THR A 73 -6.32 -13.56 5.71
N CYS A 74 -6.41 -12.32 5.21
CA CYS A 74 -6.33 -12.02 3.78
C CYS A 74 -4.89 -11.84 3.28
N ASP A 75 -3.92 -12.27 4.08
CA ASP A 75 -2.52 -12.08 3.73
C ASP A 75 -2.18 -12.85 2.47
N GLU A 76 -1.65 -12.11 1.51
CA GLU A 76 -1.08 -12.67 0.31
C GLU A 76 0.28 -13.28 0.66
N VAL A 77 0.35 -14.61 0.71
CA VAL A 77 1.61 -15.31 0.84
C VAL A 77 2.01 -15.87 -0.51
N ILE A 78 3.07 -15.29 -1.11
CA ILE A 78 3.70 -15.81 -2.32
C ILE A 78 5.06 -16.35 -1.94
N ASP A 79 5.13 -17.67 -1.85
CA ASP A 79 6.35 -18.39 -1.57
C ASP A 79 6.94 -18.90 -2.90
N LEU A 80 8.02 -18.27 -3.34
CA LEU A 80 8.72 -18.64 -4.57
C LEU A 80 10.00 -19.40 -4.22
N PRO A 81 10.40 -20.39 -5.05
CA PRO A 81 11.68 -21.07 -4.88
C PRO A 81 12.85 -20.10 -4.85
N ASP A 82 13.87 -20.40 -4.02
CA ASP A 82 15.07 -19.57 -3.86
C ASP A 82 15.81 -19.30 -5.18
N GLY A 83 15.67 -20.20 -6.17
CA GLY A 83 16.24 -20.02 -7.51
C GLY A 83 15.60 -18.92 -8.35
N ILE A 84 14.40 -18.43 -7.97
CA ILE A 84 13.70 -17.36 -8.69
C ILE A 84 14.00 -16.02 -8.02
N THR A 85 15.04 -15.35 -8.48
CA THR A 85 15.47 -14.04 -7.96
C THR A 85 14.96 -12.87 -8.80
N ASP A 86 14.44 -13.13 -10.02
CA ASP A 86 13.92 -12.07 -10.90
C ASP A 86 12.64 -11.44 -10.32
N TRP A 87 12.76 -10.16 -9.95
CA TRP A 87 11.62 -9.38 -9.45
C TRP A 87 10.47 -9.29 -10.46
N LYS A 88 10.75 -9.34 -11.78
CA LYS A 88 9.73 -9.34 -12.82
C LYS A 88 8.90 -10.62 -12.79
N PHE A 89 9.57 -11.77 -12.56
CA PHE A 89 8.84 -13.01 -12.36
C PHE A 89 7.91 -12.93 -11.16
N ARG A 90 8.42 -12.47 -10.02
CA ARG A 90 7.61 -12.28 -8.79
C ARG A 90 6.40 -11.36 -9.04
N ALA A 91 6.60 -10.23 -9.71
CA ALA A 91 5.53 -9.29 -10.03
C ALA A 91 4.45 -9.90 -10.94
N VAL A 92 4.86 -10.67 -11.96
CA VAL A 92 3.94 -11.35 -12.88
C VAL A 92 3.17 -12.45 -12.15
N ALA A 93 3.85 -13.29 -11.37
CA ALA A 93 3.24 -14.37 -10.60
C ALA A 93 2.19 -13.82 -9.62
N ARG A 94 2.54 -12.74 -8.91
CA ARG A 94 1.62 -12.04 -8.02
C ARG A 94 0.37 -11.55 -8.74
N GLN A 95 0.53 -10.84 -9.85
CA GLN A 95 -0.60 -10.28 -10.60
C GLN A 95 -1.49 -11.38 -11.20
N ALA A 96 -0.91 -12.49 -11.67
CA ALA A 96 -1.66 -13.64 -12.15
C ALA A 96 -2.47 -14.29 -11.03
N TYR A 97 -1.87 -14.47 -9.86
CA TYR A 97 -2.54 -15.02 -8.67
C TYR A 97 -3.71 -14.14 -8.23
N PHE A 98 -3.52 -12.82 -8.13
CA PHE A 98 -4.59 -11.86 -7.82
C PHE A 98 -5.75 -11.96 -8.81
N ARG A 99 -5.44 -11.99 -10.11
CA ARG A 99 -6.47 -12.06 -11.16
C ARG A 99 -7.33 -13.32 -11.00
N VAL A 100 -6.70 -14.48 -10.75
CA VAL A 100 -7.44 -15.75 -10.59
C VAL A 100 -8.23 -15.75 -9.28
N ALA A 101 -7.68 -15.21 -8.19
CA ALA A 101 -8.40 -15.06 -6.93
C ALA A 101 -9.63 -14.16 -7.08
N MET A 102 -9.53 -13.03 -7.79
CA MET A 102 -10.69 -12.16 -8.10
C MET A 102 -11.74 -12.90 -8.93
N SER A 103 -11.34 -13.65 -9.97
CA SER A 103 -12.28 -14.43 -10.78
C SER A 103 -13.03 -15.45 -9.94
N ARG A 104 -12.32 -16.17 -9.08
CA ARG A 104 -12.91 -17.13 -8.15
C ARG A 104 -13.96 -16.47 -7.23
N ARG A 105 -13.63 -15.32 -6.63
CA ARG A 105 -14.58 -14.59 -5.77
C ARG A 105 -15.81 -14.08 -6.52
N LEU A 106 -15.63 -13.67 -7.77
CA LEU A 106 -16.75 -13.29 -8.64
C LEU A 106 -17.68 -14.47 -8.95
N GLU A 107 -17.13 -15.66 -9.18
CA GLU A 107 -17.91 -16.90 -9.41
C GLU A 107 -18.66 -17.31 -8.14
N GLU A 108 -18.03 -17.20 -6.97
CA GLU A 108 -18.63 -17.52 -5.67
C GLU A 108 -19.66 -16.46 -5.21
N GLY A 109 -19.59 -15.23 -5.73
CA GLY A 109 -20.37 -14.08 -5.23
C GLY A 109 -20.11 -13.77 -3.77
N SER A 110 -18.92 -14.14 -3.27
CA SER A 110 -18.56 -14.13 -1.86
C SER A 110 -17.89 -12.82 -1.44
N CYS A 111 -18.30 -12.29 -0.29
CA CYS A 111 -17.66 -11.16 0.38
C CYS A 111 -16.49 -11.57 1.30
N ALA A 112 -16.08 -12.82 1.25
CA ALA A 112 -14.94 -13.30 2.01
C ALA A 112 -13.63 -12.71 1.51
N CYS A 113 -12.57 -12.84 2.29
CA CYS A 113 -11.21 -12.40 1.93
C CYS A 113 -10.75 -12.95 0.58
N LEU A 114 -10.04 -12.14 -0.20
CA LEU A 114 -9.63 -12.50 -1.57
C LEU A 114 -8.93 -13.85 -1.65
N PHE A 115 -8.02 -14.14 -0.72
CA PHE A 115 -7.21 -15.37 -0.72
C PHE A 115 -7.73 -16.45 0.26
N GLU A 116 -8.87 -16.25 0.88
CA GLU A 116 -9.41 -17.24 1.81
C GLU A 116 -9.63 -18.60 1.12
N GLY A 117 -8.99 -19.64 1.65
CA GLY A 117 -9.05 -20.98 1.09
C GLY A 117 -8.38 -21.13 -0.29
N PHE A 118 -7.56 -20.17 -0.71
CA PHE A 118 -6.86 -20.21 -2.01
C PHE A 118 -5.41 -19.79 -1.84
N THR A 119 -4.52 -20.77 -1.75
CA THR A 119 -3.09 -20.56 -1.59
C THR A 119 -2.39 -20.35 -2.93
N PHE A 120 -1.19 -19.76 -2.90
CA PHE A 120 -0.37 -19.60 -4.10
C PHE A 120 0.01 -20.97 -4.72
N ASP A 121 0.30 -21.99 -3.91
CA ASP A 121 0.57 -23.35 -4.42
C ASP A 121 -0.66 -23.96 -5.12
N ALA A 122 -1.85 -23.79 -4.55
CA ALA A 122 -3.10 -24.22 -5.20
C ALA A 122 -3.32 -23.51 -6.55
N PHE A 123 -3.00 -22.22 -6.62
CA PHE A 123 -3.02 -21.47 -7.87
C PHE A 123 -2.05 -22.06 -8.90
N ILE A 124 -0.77 -22.25 -8.55
CA ILE A 124 0.24 -22.78 -9.45
C ILE A 124 -0.13 -24.18 -9.92
N LYS A 125 -0.60 -25.03 -9.03
CA LYS A 125 -1.06 -26.39 -9.36
C LYS A 125 -2.22 -26.38 -10.36
N THR A 126 -3.19 -25.50 -10.17
CA THR A 126 -4.33 -25.37 -11.07
C THR A 126 -3.94 -24.76 -12.41
N ALA A 127 -3.11 -23.72 -12.39
CA ALA A 127 -2.76 -22.93 -13.56
C ALA A 127 -1.70 -23.56 -14.45
N LEU A 128 -0.71 -24.26 -13.85
CA LEU A 128 0.46 -24.79 -14.55
C LEU A 128 0.61 -26.31 -14.41
N GLY A 129 -0.19 -26.97 -13.59
CA GLY A 129 -0.13 -28.43 -13.37
C GLY A 129 1.08 -28.91 -12.58
N LYS A 130 1.77 -28.03 -11.84
CA LYS A 130 2.97 -28.31 -11.05
C LYS A 130 2.92 -27.69 -9.67
N SER A 131 3.80 -28.09 -8.78
CA SER A 131 3.96 -27.45 -7.46
C SER A 131 4.73 -26.13 -7.58
N THR A 132 4.62 -25.29 -6.56
CA THR A 132 5.41 -24.04 -6.47
C THR A 132 6.91 -24.30 -6.49
N ALA A 133 7.37 -25.40 -5.87
CA ALA A 133 8.80 -25.79 -5.84
C ALA A 133 9.38 -26.10 -7.23
N GLU A 134 8.53 -26.46 -8.21
CA GLU A 134 8.93 -26.79 -9.59
C GLU A 134 8.91 -25.58 -10.52
N LEU A 135 8.60 -24.38 -10.02
CA LEU A 135 8.60 -23.15 -10.81
C LEU A 135 10.00 -22.79 -11.27
N THR A 136 10.07 -22.33 -12.51
CA THR A 136 11.30 -21.83 -13.13
C THR A 136 11.00 -20.56 -13.93
N ASP A 137 12.03 -19.83 -14.34
CA ASP A 137 11.86 -18.63 -15.18
C ASP A 137 11.15 -18.92 -16.53
N ALA A 138 11.19 -20.15 -17.00
CA ALA A 138 10.48 -20.59 -18.21
C ALA A 138 8.95 -20.53 -18.08
N ASP A 139 8.42 -20.48 -16.86
CA ASP A 139 6.97 -20.41 -16.60
C ASP A 139 6.40 -19.00 -16.73
N ARG A 140 7.27 -17.98 -16.77
CA ARG A 140 6.84 -16.58 -16.84
C ARG A 140 5.85 -16.29 -17.99
N PRO A 141 6.06 -16.75 -19.25
CA PRO A 141 5.09 -16.48 -20.33
C PRO A 141 3.70 -17.05 -20.07
N ALA A 142 3.60 -18.18 -19.39
CA ALA A 142 2.31 -18.77 -19.02
C ALA A 142 1.60 -17.90 -17.97
N LEU A 143 2.32 -17.46 -16.95
CA LEU A 143 1.80 -16.55 -15.93
C LEU A 143 1.40 -15.18 -16.52
N GLU A 144 2.14 -14.66 -17.49
CA GLU A 144 1.80 -13.43 -18.21
C GLU A 144 0.49 -13.56 -18.99
N ARG A 145 0.24 -14.69 -19.63
CA ARG A 145 -1.05 -14.95 -20.29
C ARG A 145 -2.20 -14.94 -19.30
N ILE A 146 -2.06 -15.65 -18.18
CA ILE A 146 -3.07 -15.69 -17.11
C ILE A 146 -3.32 -14.29 -16.57
N ARG A 147 -2.29 -13.53 -16.28
CA ARG A 147 -2.39 -12.14 -15.81
C ARG A 147 -3.20 -11.25 -16.75
N ASN A 148 -3.00 -11.41 -18.05
CA ASN A 148 -3.57 -10.52 -19.08
C ASN A 148 -4.99 -10.93 -19.51
N GLU A 149 -5.41 -12.16 -19.26
CA GLU A 149 -6.71 -12.68 -19.65
C GLU A 149 -7.83 -11.91 -18.96
N ASP A 150 -8.65 -11.21 -19.73
CA ASP A 150 -9.82 -10.44 -19.27
C ASP A 150 -9.58 -9.53 -18.04
N ARG A 151 -8.33 -9.15 -17.80
CA ARG A 151 -7.88 -8.44 -16.61
C ARG A 151 -8.76 -7.24 -16.28
N ARG A 152 -8.99 -6.34 -17.25
CA ARG A 152 -9.76 -5.10 -17.01
C ARG A 152 -11.21 -5.38 -16.65
N ALA A 153 -11.83 -6.36 -17.31
CA ALA A 153 -13.20 -6.75 -17.03
C ALA A 153 -13.32 -7.39 -15.65
N THR A 154 -12.39 -8.28 -15.29
CA THR A 154 -12.32 -8.91 -13.97
C THR A 154 -12.15 -7.87 -12.86
N GLU A 155 -11.19 -6.94 -12.99
CA GLU A 155 -10.94 -5.87 -12.02
C GLU A 155 -12.15 -4.93 -11.85
N ALA A 156 -12.87 -4.63 -12.94
CA ALA A 156 -14.07 -3.79 -12.86
C ALA A 156 -15.19 -4.50 -12.10
N ARG A 157 -15.51 -5.73 -12.48
CA ARG A 157 -16.55 -6.55 -11.82
C ARG A 157 -16.22 -6.82 -10.35
N PHE A 158 -14.93 -7.03 -10.03
CA PHE A 158 -14.52 -7.26 -8.66
C PHE A 158 -14.71 -6.02 -7.78
N ARG A 159 -14.41 -4.82 -8.29
CA ARG A 159 -14.72 -3.55 -7.59
C ARG A 159 -16.21 -3.39 -7.29
N ASP A 160 -17.08 -3.76 -8.26
CA ASP A 160 -18.53 -3.71 -8.07
C ASP A 160 -18.97 -4.67 -6.96
N LEU A 161 -18.39 -5.88 -6.92
CA LEU A 161 -18.62 -6.86 -5.85
C LEU A 161 -18.17 -6.29 -4.49
N GLU A 162 -16.96 -5.74 -4.39
CA GLU A 162 -16.45 -5.14 -3.15
C GLU A 162 -17.36 -4.01 -2.64
N GLN A 163 -17.86 -3.15 -3.55
CA GLN A 163 -18.80 -2.10 -3.18
C GLN A 163 -20.10 -2.67 -2.64
N SER A 164 -20.62 -3.71 -3.26
CA SER A 164 -21.84 -4.38 -2.80
C SER A 164 -21.66 -5.06 -1.43
N CYS A 165 -20.45 -5.57 -1.14
CA CYS A 165 -20.11 -6.17 0.15
C CYS A 165 -19.99 -5.14 1.28
N ARG A 166 -19.52 -3.95 0.99
CA ARG A 166 -19.43 -2.85 1.98
C ARG A 166 -20.80 -2.25 2.33
N ALA A 167 -21.80 -2.43 1.46
CA ALA A 167 -23.14 -1.90 1.67
C ALA A 167 -24.04 -2.81 2.53
N LYS A 168 -23.59 -4.01 2.87
CA LYS A 168 -24.28 -4.99 3.73
C LYS A 168 -23.86 -4.85 5.18
#